data_b3f4a73c236a824ec1cad19f10721666
#
_entry.id   b3f4a73c236a824ec1cad19f10721666
#
_cell.length_a   1.000
_cell.length_b   1.000
_cell.length_c   1.000
_cell.angle_alpha   90.00
_cell.angle_beta   90.00
_cell.angle_gamma   90.00
#
_symmetry.space_group_name_H-M   'P 1'
#
loop_
_entity.id
_entity.type
_entity.pdbx_description
1 polymer ?
#
loop_
_entity_poly.entity_id
_entity_poly.type
_entity_poly.pdbx_seq_one_letter_code
_entity_poly.pdbx_strand_id
1 'polypeptide(L)'
;TPLDVSVLDDFITYATPMARHYPPVFSSRTERYNTTERLKSLTAWIETYAQNPNASYEVLLRAAKLNAMGRNLDLGSDYAVRAGNYIARAVRLNDTAEANFLYGAMLAEGGGFKEGAKYLEKAEKMGYVEATQSLAQADLLDDKKDRAIQRLTEFKAKNPDNPYIDEQLRIVNSGKYYIWDIPAKVVQ
;
A
#
# COMPACT_ATOMS: atom_id res chain seq x y z
N THR A 1 -18.88 -22.30 -9.50
CA THR A 1 -19.45 -20.95 -9.41
C THR A 1 -18.31 -19.95 -9.15
N PRO A 2 -18.19 -18.88 -9.94
CA PRO A 2 -17.16 -17.89 -9.69
C PRO A 2 -17.33 -17.25 -8.31
N LEU A 3 -16.21 -16.95 -7.66
CA LEU A 3 -16.21 -16.25 -6.38
C LEU A 3 -16.69 -14.81 -6.57
N ASP A 4 -17.69 -14.40 -5.80
CA ASP A 4 -18.15 -13.01 -5.80
C ASP A 4 -17.21 -12.16 -4.92
N VAL A 5 -16.43 -11.32 -5.55
CA VAL A 5 -15.46 -10.46 -4.87
C VAL A 5 -16.00 -9.07 -4.52
N SER A 6 -17.28 -8.78 -4.84
CA SER A 6 -17.86 -7.46 -4.60
C SER A 6 -17.85 -7.05 -3.13
N VAL A 7 -18.08 -8.00 -2.23
CA VAL A 7 -18.04 -7.77 -0.78
C VAL A 7 -16.65 -7.31 -0.35
N LEU A 8 -15.60 -7.92 -0.92
CA LEU A 8 -14.23 -7.52 -0.65
C LEU A 8 -13.95 -6.12 -1.18
N ASP A 9 -14.43 -5.79 -2.37
CA ASP A 9 -14.17 -4.50 -2.99
C ASP A 9 -14.81 -3.36 -2.21
N ASP A 10 -16.00 -3.54 -1.68
CA ASP A 10 -16.64 -2.54 -0.83
C ASP A 10 -15.79 -2.27 0.42
N PHE A 11 -15.33 -3.32 1.08
CA PHE A 11 -14.47 -3.18 2.25
C PHE A 11 -13.12 -2.56 1.89
N ILE A 12 -12.47 -3.03 0.82
CA ILE A 12 -11.16 -2.52 0.39
C ILE A 12 -11.26 -1.03 0.07
N THR A 13 -12.30 -0.62 -0.67
CA THR A 13 -12.54 0.79 -0.98
C THR A 13 -12.70 1.63 0.29
N TYR A 14 -13.45 1.12 1.26
CA TYR A 14 -13.65 1.79 2.54
C TYR A 14 -12.37 1.90 3.36
N ALA A 15 -11.61 0.82 3.47
CA ALA A 15 -10.44 0.74 4.36
C ALA A 15 -9.16 1.33 3.75
N THR A 16 -9.06 1.39 2.43
CA THR A 16 -7.85 1.83 1.72
C THR A 16 -7.35 3.20 2.18
N PRO A 17 -8.18 4.26 2.28
CA PRO A 17 -7.68 5.57 2.72
C PRO A 17 -7.07 5.56 4.12
N MET A 18 -7.48 4.62 4.98
CA MET A 18 -7.07 4.55 6.37
C MET A 18 -5.89 3.61 6.61
N ALA A 19 -5.77 2.54 5.85
CA ALA A 19 -4.86 1.44 6.17
C ALA A 19 -3.94 0.99 5.03
N ARG A 20 -4.00 1.59 3.85
CA ARG A 20 -3.13 1.16 2.73
C ARG A 20 -1.66 1.50 2.93
N HIS A 21 -1.37 2.43 3.83
CA HIS A 21 -0.01 2.86 4.17
C HIS A 21 0.25 2.75 5.67
N TYR A 22 1.51 2.77 6.05
CA TYR A 22 1.91 2.81 7.45
C TYR A 22 2.35 4.24 7.82
N PRO A 23 1.96 4.79 8.97
CA PRO A 23 1.00 4.21 9.92
C PRO A 23 -0.45 4.36 9.44
N PRO A 24 -1.37 3.49 9.87
CA PRO A 24 -2.78 3.66 9.55
C PRO A 24 -3.37 4.88 10.29
N VAL A 25 -4.33 5.55 9.66
CA VAL A 25 -4.94 6.76 10.21
C VAL A 25 -6.45 6.61 10.25
N PHE A 26 -7.03 6.61 11.46
CA PHE A 26 -8.47 6.46 11.68
C PHE A 26 -9.04 7.70 12.37
N SER A 27 -10.34 7.94 12.17
CA SER A 27 -11.06 9.04 12.83
C SER A 27 -11.32 8.78 14.30
N SER A 28 -11.37 7.48 14.72
CA SER A 28 -11.65 7.11 16.10
C SER A 28 -11.09 5.71 16.40
N ARG A 29 -10.95 5.40 17.69
CA ARG A 29 -10.57 4.07 18.15
C ARG A 29 -11.61 3.03 17.78
N THR A 30 -12.88 3.40 17.83
CA THR A 30 -13.99 2.52 17.47
C THR A 30 -13.93 2.15 16.00
N GLU A 31 -13.68 3.12 15.12
CA GLU A 31 -13.50 2.86 13.69
C GLU A 31 -12.32 1.93 13.44
N ARG A 32 -11.18 2.17 14.08
CA ARG A 32 -10.01 1.30 13.97
C ARG A 32 -10.33 -0.12 14.42
N TYR A 33 -11.00 -0.28 15.55
CA TYR A 33 -11.36 -1.60 16.07
C TYR A 33 -12.29 -2.34 15.12
N ASN A 34 -13.36 -1.69 14.68
CA ASN A 34 -14.34 -2.33 13.79
C ASN A 34 -13.74 -2.69 12.45
N THR A 35 -12.92 -1.82 11.88
CA THR A 35 -12.22 -2.06 10.62
C THR A 35 -11.25 -3.24 10.76
N THR A 36 -10.50 -3.28 11.86
CA THR A 36 -9.55 -4.36 12.14
C THR A 36 -10.24 -5.70 12.26
N GLU A 37 -11.36 -5.78 13.01
CA GLU A 37 -12.09 -7.02 13.17
C GLU A 37 -12.69 -7.52 11.85
N ARG A 38 -13.22 -6.60 11.04
CA ARG A 38 -13.74 -6.96 9.72
C ARG A 38 -12.62 -7.41 8.79
N LEU A 39 -11.47 -6.75 8.83
CA LEU A 39 -10.31 -7.17 8.04
C LEU A 39 -9.89 -8.60 8.38
N LYS A 40 -9.81 -8.93 9.66
CA LYS A 40 -9.45 -10.29 10.11
C LYS A 40 -10.41 -11.33 9.54
N SER A 41 -11.70 -11.06 9.59
CA SER A 41 -12.71 -11.97 9.06
C SER A 41 -12.58 -12.16 7.56
N LEU A 42 -12.36 -11.08 6.81
CA LEU A 42 -12.25 -11.13 5.36
C LEU A 42 -10.94 -11.77 4.90
N THR A 43 -9.83 -11.53 5.61
CA THR A 43 -8.57 -12.20 5.30
C THR A 43 -8.67 -13.71 5.55
N ALA A 44 -9.30 -14.12 6.62
CA ALA A 44 -9.52 -15.55 6.91
C ALA A 44 -10.40 -16.20 5.83
N TRP A 45 -11.42 -15.49 5.38
CA TRP A 45 -12.31 -16.01 4.34
C TRP A 45 -11.61 -16.14 2.99
N ILE A 46 -10.91 -15.10 2.53
CA ILE A 46 -10.25 -15.13 1.22
C ILE A 46 -9.08 -16.10 1.19
N GLU A 47 -8.47 -16.39 2.34
CA GLU A 47 -7.33 -17.29 2.45
C GLU A 47 -7.62 -18.66 1.84
N THR A 48 -8.82 -19.19 2.07
CA THR A 48 -9.22 -20.50 1.55
C THR A 48 -9.18 -20.58 0.01
N TYR A 49 -9.38 -19.44 -0.65
CA TYR A 49 -9.33 -19.33 -2.11
C TYR A 49 -7.95 -18.94 -2.61
N ALA A 50 -7.29 -18.01 -1.92
CA ALA A 50 -6.01 -17.46 -2.35
C ALA A 50 -4.87 -18.48 -2.28
N GLN A 51 -4.88 -19.38 -1.31
CA GLN A 51 -3.86 -20.41 -1.17
C GLN A 51 -3.95 -21.50 -2.25
N ASN A 52 -5.06 -21.58 -2.97
CA ASN A 52 -5.20 -22.54 -4.08
C ASN A 52 -4.16 -22.20 -5.18
N PRO A 53 -3.38 -23.20 -5.66
CA PRO A 53 -2.39 -22.96 -6.74
C PRO A 53 -2.99 -22.36 -8.01
N ASN A 54 -4.29 -22.59 -8.26
CA ASN A 54 -5.00 -22.07 -9.43
C ASN A 54 -5.78 -20.78 -9.13
N ALA A 55 -5.52 -20.09 -8.02
CA ALA A 55 -6.21 -18.85 -7.70
C ALA A 55 -6.02 -17.82 -8.81
N SER A 56 -7.08 -17.06 -9.12
CA SER A 56 -7.05 -16.04 -10.16
C SER A 56 -6.25 -14.81 -9.72
N TYR A 57 -5.82 -14.03 -10.70
CA TYR A 57 -5.20 -12.72 -10.44
C TYR A 57 -6.09 -11.86 -9.53
N GLU A 58 -7.39 -11.80 -9.82
CA GLU A 58 -8.32 -10.96 -9.05
C GLU A 58 -8.41 -11.39 -7.58
N VAL A 59 -8.43 -12.68 -7.31
CA VAL A 59 -8.42 -13.21 -5.94
C VAL A 59 -7.09 -12.90 -5.25
N LEU A 60 -5.97 -13.15 -5.93
CA LEU A 60 -4.64 -12.92 -5.37
C LEU A 60 -4.38 -11.44 -5.07
N LEU A 61 -4.80 -10.56 -5.98
CA LEU A 61 -4.63 -9.11 -5.78
C LEU A 61 -5.39 -8.63 -4.53
N ARG A 62 -6.63 -9.07 -4.37
CA ARG A 62 -7.45 -8.69 -3.21
C ARG A 62 -6.92 -9.28 -1.91
N ALA A 63 -6.51 -10.54 -1.94
CA ALA A 63 -5.87 -11.16 -0.78
C ALA A 63 -4.59 -10.42 -0.38
N ALA A 64 -3.80 -9.99 -1.35
CA ALA A 64 -2.59 -9.21 -1.10
C ALA A 64 -2.93 -7.85 -0.47
N LYS A 65 -3.92 -7.14 -1.00
CA LYS A 65 -4.35 -5.84 -0.46
C LYS A 65 -4.83 -5.96 0.98
N LEU A 66 -5.67 -6.94 1.27
CA LEU A 66 -6.19 -7.17 2.62
C LEU A 66 -5.08 -7.51 3.60
N ASN A 67 -4.17 -8.39 3.22
CA ASN A 67 -3.06 -8.78 4.09
C ASN A 67 -2.05 -7.63 4.26
N ALA A 68 -1.83 -6.82 3.24
CA ALA A 68 -0.98 -5.62 3.35
C ALA A 68 -1.56 -4.62 4.35
N MET A 69 -2.88 -4.41 4.34
CA MET A 69 -3.55 -3.59 5.35
C MET A 69 -3.42 -4.20 6.75
N GLY A 70 -3.51 -5.52 6.87
CA GLY A 70 -3.29 -6.22 8.14
C GLY A 70 -1.88 -5.99 8.69
N ARG A 71 -0.88 -6.00 7.83
CA ARG A 71 0.48 -5.63 8.21
C ARG A 71 0.54 -4.20 8.72
N ASN A 72 -0.09 -3.27 8.03
CA ASN A 72 -0.10 -1.85 8.43
C ASN A 72 -0.84 -1.62 9.76
N LEU A 73 -1.76 -2.51 10.10
CA LEU A 73 -2.48 -2.49 11.38
C LEU A 73 -1.72 -3.22 12.51
N ASP A 74 -0.48 -3.63 12.26
CA ASP A 74 0.38 -4.34 13.24
C ASP A 74 -0.25 -5.65 13.72
N LEU A 75 -0.92 -6.39 12.83
CA LEU A 75 -1.60 -7.65 13.20
C LEU A 75 -0.66 -8.85 13.23
N GLY A 76 0.59 -8.67 12.81
CA GLY A 76 1.61 -9.71 12.89
C GLY A 76 2.31 -9.99 11.56
N SER A 77 3.46 -10.66 11.65
CA SER A 77 4.31 -10.98 10.50
C SER A 77 3.63 -11.90 9.47
N ASP A 78 2.67 -12.71 9.90
CA ASP A 78 1.93 -13.59 8.99
C ASP A 78 1.22 -12.83 7.89
N TYR A 79 0.67 -11.65 8.23
CA TYR A 79 0.02 -10.79 7.24
C TYR A 79 1.01 -10.31 6.19
N ALA A 80 2.21 -9.91 6.59
CA ALA A 80 3.25 -9.46 5.66
C ALA A 80 3.69 -10.61 4.75
N VAL A 81 3.88 -11.81 5.28
CA VAL A 81 4.29 -13.00 4.51
C VAL A 81 3.22 -13.34 3.46
N ARG A 82 1.95 -13.39 3.88
CA ARG A 82 0.84 -13.69 2.97
C ARG A 82 0.72 -12.63 1.87
N ALA A 83 0.78 -11.34 2.25
CA ALA A 83 0.70 -10.26 1.28
C ALA A 83 1.79 -10.37 0.22
N GLY A 84 3.04 -10.61 0.64
CA GLY A 84 4.17 -10.78 -0.28
C GLY A 84 3.99 -11.97 -1.21
N ASN A 85 3.57 -13.11 -0.69
CA ASN A 85 3.36 -14.32 -1.48
C ASN A 85 2.24 -14.13 -2.52
N TYR A 86 1.11 -13.55 -2.11
CA TYR A 86 -0.02 -13.37 -3.02
C TYR A 86 0.27 -12.32 -4.09
N ILE A 87 0.93 -11.21 -3.74
CA ILE A 87 1.23 -10.20 -4.75
C ILE A 87 2.29 -10.69 -5.74
N ALA A 88 3.28 -11.46 -5.31
CA ALA A 88 4.28 -12.06 -6.20
C ALA A 88 3.60 -12.97 -7.23
N ARG A 89 2.63 -13.77 -6.79
CA ARG A 89 1.86 -14.64 -7.69
C ARG A 89 0.98 -13.82 -8.64
N ALA A 90 0.35 -12.76 -8.13
CA ALA A 90 -0.52 -11.90 -8.94
C ALA A 90 0.25 -11.24 -10.08
N VAL A 91 1.42 -10.67 -9.82
CA VAL A 91 2.27 -10.03 -10.83
C VAL A 91 2.64 -11.03 -11.94
N ARG A 92 2.92 -12.28 -11.60
CA ARG A 92 3.27 -13.31 -12.59
C ARG A 92 2.08 -13.66 -13.48
N LEU A 93 0.86 -13.62 -12.93
CA LEU A 93 -0.33 -13.93 -13.73
C LEU A 93 -0.75 -12.76 -14.61
N ASN A 94 -0.63 -11.53 -14.12
CA ASN A 94 -1.01 -10.33 -14.86
C ASN A 94 -0.14 -9.15 -14.40
N ASP A 95 0.75 -8.71 -15.26
CA ASP A 95 1.76 -7.70 -14.98
C ASP A 95 1.16 -6.28 -15.13
N THR A 96 0.37 -5.87 -14.13
CA THR A 96 -0.31 -4.56 -14.12
C THR A 96 0.48 -3.51 -13.35
N ALA A 97 0.17 -2.23 -13.60
CA ALA A 97 0.74 -1.12 -12.83
C ALA A 97 0.41 -1.26 -11.33
N GLU A 98 -0.84 -1.59 -11.00
CA GLU A 98 -1.29 -1.75 -9.62
C GLU A 98 -0.53 -2.88 -8.91
N ALA A 99 -0.38 -4.03 -9.56
CA ALA A 99 0.32 -5.17 -8.96
C ALA A 99 1.81 -4.86 -8.74
N ASN A 100 2.45 -4.20 -9.71
CA ASN A 100 3.85 -3.77 -9.56
C ASN A 100 4.00 -2.76 -8.42
N PHE A 101 3.08 -1.80 -8.31
CA PHE A 101 3.08 -0.83 -7.24
C PHE A 101 2.98 -1.52 -5.87
N LEU A 102 2.01 -2.40 -5.71
CA LEU A 102 1.77 -3.08 -4.43
C LEU A 102 2.97 -3.96 -4.06
N TYR A 103 3.52 -4.70 -5.01
CA TYR A 103 4.69 -5.54 -4.77
C TYR A 103 5.91 -4.71 -4.41
N GLY A 104 6.16 -3.64 -5.15
CA GLY A 104 7.27 -2.74 -4.88
C GLY A 104 7.18 -2.08 -3.51
N ALA A 105 5.99 -1.61 -3.14
CA ALA A 105 5.76 -1.01 -1.83
C ALA A 105 5.98 -2.02 -0.70
N MET A 106 5.51 -3.25 -0.85
CA MET A 106 5.71 -4.31 0.14
C MET A 106 7.19 -4.61 0.36
N LEU A 107 7.94 -4.76 -0.73
CA LEU A 107 9.37 -5.04 -0.66
C LEU A 107 10.15 -3.89 -0.01
N ALA A 108 9.88 -2.66 -0.44
CA ALA A 108 10.58 -1.47 0.06
C ALA A 108 10.32 -1.26 1.55
N GLU A 109 9.06 -1.37 1.97
CA GLU A 109 8.68 -1.21 3.38
C GLU A 109 9.22 -2.33 4.26
N GLY A 110 9.52 -3.48 3.69
CA GLY A 110 10.18 -4.60 4.38
C GLY A 110 11.69 -4.51 4.40
N GLY A 111 12.29 -3.42 3.94
CA GLY A 111 13.74 -3.21 3.92
C GLY A 111 14.43 -3.59 2.61
N GLY A 112 13.73 -4.17 1.66
CA GLY A 112 14.25 -4.49 0.33
C GLY A 112 14.18 -3.31 -0.62
N PHE A 113 14.87 -2.20 -0.30
CA PHE A 113 14.75 -0.93 -1.03
C PHE A 113 15.11 -1.05 -2.49
N LYS A 114 16.21 -1.72 -2.80
CA LYS A 114 16.70 -1.86 -4.18
C LYS A 114 15.75 -2.69 -5.03
N GLU A 115 15.29 -3.80 -4.49
CA GLU A 115 14.35 -4.68 -5.17
C GLU A 115 12.98 -4.00 -5.32
N GLY A 116 12.49 -3.40 -4.24
CA GLY A 116 11.22 -2.68 -4.26
C GLY A 116 11.20 -1.52 -5.25
N ALA A 117 12.33 -0.78 -5.35
CA ALA A 117 12.44 0.33 -6.28
C ALA A 117 12.25 -0.09 -7.73
N LYS A 118 12.71 -1.28 -8.12
CA LYS A 118 12.52 -1.78 -9.50
C LYS A 118 11.04 -1.88 -9.87
N TYR A 119 10.24 -2.43 -8.97
CA TYR A 119 8.80 -2.58 -9.20
C TYR A 119 8.06 -1.25 -9.13
N LEU A 120 8.45 -0.38 -8.20
CA LEU A 120 7.87 0.98 -8.09
C LEU A 120 8.19 1.82 -9.32
N GLU A 121 9.41 1.77 -9.82
CA GLU A 121 9.82 2.47 -11.05
C GLU A 121 9.04 1.95 -12.25
N LYS A 122 8.84 0.63 -12.33
CA LYS A 122 8.02 0.04 -13.39
C LYS A 122 6.59 0.53 -13.31
N ALA A 123 5.98 0.53 -12.13
CA ALA A 123 4.63 1.04 -11.92
C ALA A 123 4.52 2.52 -12.31
N GLU A 124 5.53 3.33 -11.95
CA GLU A 124 5.60 4.74 -12.31
C GLU A 124 5.60 4.92 -13.84
N LYS A 125 6.42 4.15 -14.55
CA LYS A 125 6.47 4.18 -16.02
C LYS A 125 5.16 3.73 -16.66
N MET A 126 4.42 2.85 -15.99
CA MET A 126 3.10 2.40 -16.44
C MET A 126 1.98 3.39 -16.09
N GLY A 127 2.30 4.53 -15.49
CA GLY A 127 1.35 5.58 -15.18
C GLY A 127 0.69 5.51 -13.80
N TYR A 128 1.21 4.71 -12.89
CA TYR A 128 0.68 4.66 -11.52
C TYR A 128 1.24 5.83 -10.71
N VAL A 129 0.43 6.88 -10.58
CA VAL A 129 0.85 8.18 -10.05
C VAL A 129 1.45 8.08 -8.64
N GLU A 130 0.83 7.33 -7.74
CA GLU A 130 1.28 7.20 -6.35
C GLU A 130 2.66 6.50 -6.23
N ALA A 131 3.12 5.82 -7.28
CA ALA A 131 4.41 5.13 -7.23
C ALA A 131 5.59 6.08 -6.94
N THR A 132 5.53 7.32 -7.43
CA THR A 132 6.57 8.32 -7.14
C THR A 132 6.63 8.66 -5.65
N GLN A 133 5.47 8.82 -5.02
CA GLN A 133 5.40 9.06 -3.57
C GLN A 133 5.95 7.86 -2.79
N SER A 134 5.63 6.65 -3.21
CA SER A 134 6.17 5.45 -2.56
C SER A 134 7.66 5.28 -2.77
N LEU A 135 8.21 5.70 -3.91
CA LEU A 135 9.66 5.77 -4.11
C LEU A 135 10.32 6.75 -3.13
N ALA A 136 9.69 7.90 -2.91
CA ALA A 136 10.18 8.87 -1.92
C ALA A 136 10.15 8.29 -0.50
N GLN A 137 9.08 7.56 -0.15
CA GLN A 137 9.00 6.88 1.15
C GLN A 137 10.11 5.84 1.30
N ALA A 138 10.38 5.08 0.25
CA ALA A 138 11.48 4.11 0.25
C ALA A 138 12.83 4.79 0.44
N ASP A 139 13.06 5.92 -0.23
CA ASP A 139 14.29 6.71 -0.08
C ASP A 139 14.46 7.16 1.37
N LEU A 140 13.39 7.62 2.03
CA LEU A 140 13.43 8.02 3.44
C LEU A 140 13.83 6.87 4.36
N LEU A 141 13.24 5.70 4.16
CA LEU A 141 13.54 4.51 4.96
C LEU A 141 14.95 4.01 4.71
N ASP A 142 15.52 4.29 3.54
CA ASP A 142 16.90 3.99 3.16
C ASP A 142 17.87 5.13 3.52
N ASP A 143 17.42 6.07 4.35
CA ASP A 143 18.21 7.23 4.83
C ASP A 143 18.74 8.15 3.70
N LYS A 144 17.95 8.29 2.64
CA LYS A 144 18.24 9.14 1.48
C LYS A 144 17.26 10.31 1.41
N LYS A 145 17.30 11.16 2.43
CA LYS A 145 16.36 12.29 2.58
C LYS A 145 16.37 13.25 1.39
N ASP A 146 17.57 13.62 0.92
CA ASP A 146 17.67 14.60 -0.18
C ASP A 146 17.01 14.07 -1.46
N ARG A 147 17.16 12.79 -1.71
CA ARG A 147 16.54 12.12 -2.84
C ARG A 147 15.01 12.11 -2.73
N ALA A 148 14.50 11.83 -1.53
CA ALA A 148 13.07 11.88 -1.26
C ALA A 148 12.51 13.28 -1.49
N ILE A 149 13.18 14.32 -1.01
CA ILE A 149 12.78 15.72 -1.22
C ILE A 149 12.74 16.04 -2.71
N GLN A 150 13.77 15.65 -3.44
CA GLN A 150 13.83 15.88 -4.90
C GLN A 150 12.65 15.23 -5.61
N ARG A 151 12.36 13.96 -5.32
CA ARG A 151 11.22 13.25 -5.92
C ARG A 151 9.89 13.92 -5.61
N LEU A 152 9.67 14.31 -4.36
CA LEU A 152 8.43 14.95 -3.94
C LEU A 152 8.28 16.35 -4.53
N THR A 153 9.38 17.10 -4.65
CA THR A 153 9.37 18.42 -5.28
C THR A 153 9.03 18.34 -6.76
N GLU A 154 9.62 17.39 -7.49
CA GLU A 154 9.32 17.14 -8.88
C GLU A 154 7.88 16.64 -9.06
N PHE A 155 7.42 15.78 -8.16
CA PHE A 155 6.04 15.30 -8.15
C PHE A 155 5.04 16.44 -7.99
N LYS A 156 5.30 17.37 -7.06
CA LYS A 156 4.43 18.53 -6.84
C LYS A 156 4.34 19.41 -8.09
N ALA A 157 5.44 19.60 -8.79
CA ALA A 157 5.45 20.39 -10.02
C ALA A 157 4.53 19.80 -11.09
N LYS A 158 4.44 18.48 -11.17
CA LYS A 158 3.61 17.75 -12.13
C LYS A 158 2.18 17.51 -11.65
N ASN A 159 1.98 17.47 -10.34
CA ASN A 159 0.71 17.13 -9.70
C ASN A 159 0.38 18.14 -8.60
N PRO A 160 0.23 19.43 -8.92
CA PRO A 160 0.08 20.48 -7.89
C PRO A 160 -1.20 20.34 -7.07
N ASP A 161 -2.22 19.64 -7.61
CA ASP A 161 -3.50 19.44 -6.94
C ASP A 161 -3.55 18.16 -6.09
N ASN A 162 -2.43 17.41 -6.00
CA ASN A 162 -2.42 16.21 -5.16
C ASN A 162 -2.65 16.61 -3.70
N PRO A 163 -3.63 16.00 -3.02
CA PRO A 163 -4.02 16.45 -1.67
C PRO A 163 -3.00 16.14 -0.58
N TYR A 164 -2.02 15.28 -0.86
CA TYR A 164 -1.05 14.86 0.15
C TYR A 164 0.31 15.56 0.03
N ILE A 165 0.65 16.07 -1.14
CA ILE A 165 2.04 16.42 -1.44
C ILE A 165 2.60 17.54 -0.56
N ASP A 166 1.84 18.57 -0.26
CA ASP A 166 2.32 19.67 0.57
C ASP A 166 2.65 19.20 1.99
N GLU A 167 1.77 18.38 2.55
CA GLU A 167 1.98 17.81 3.88
C GLU A 167 3.14 16.81 3.89
N GLN A 168 3.29 16.03 2.82
CA GLN A 168 4.41 15.10 2.69
C GLN A 168 5.75 15.83 2.67
N LEU A 169 5.87 16.92 1.94
CA LEU A 169 7.06 17.76 1.94
C LEU A 169 7.35 18.34 3.33
N ARG A 170 6.30 18.78 4.03
CA ARG A 170 6.43 19.29 5.39
C ARG A 170 6.95 18.22 6.35
N ILE A 171 6.42 17.01 6.25
CA ILE A 171 6.85 15.86 7.06
C ILE A 171 8.33 15.59 6.86
N VAL A 172 8.77 15.50 5.60
CA VAL A 172 10.18 15.20 5.28
C VAL A 172 11.10 16.32 5.79
N ASN A 173 10.72 17.58 5.57
CA ASN A 173 11.51 18.73 6.00
C ASN A 173 11.59 18.85 7.52
N SER A 174 10.60 18.31 8.26
CA SER A 174 10.62 18.29 9.72
C SER A 174 11.48 17.16 10.30
N GLY A 175 12.06 16.31 9.45
CA GLY A 175 12.91 15.20 9.88
C GLY A 175 12.16 13.92 10.25
N LYS A 176 10.87 13.83 9.92
CA LYS A 176 10.07 12.63 10.14
C LYS A 176 10.18 11.68 8.93
N TYR A 177 9.83 10.42 9.14
CA TYR A 177 10.09 9.35 8.18
C TYR A 177 8.87 8.77 7.48
N TYR A 178 7.64 9.11 7.91
CA TYR A 178 6.43 8.49 7.37
C TYR A 178 5.57 9.54 6.67
N ILE A 179 5.65 9.58 5.34
CA ILE A 179 4.97 10.61 4.54
C ILE A 179 3.45 10.41 4.45
N TRP A 180 2.97 9.25 4.87
CA TRP A 180 1.54 8.95 4.86
C TRP A 180 0.88 9.14 6.23
N ASP A 181 1.64 9.57 7.23
CA ASP A 181 1.12 9.90 8.57
C ASP A 181 0.44 11.27 8.54
N ILE A 182 -0.69 11.33 7.85
CA ILE A 182 -1.44 12.56 7.61
C ILE A 182 -2.84 12.39 8.18
N PRO A 183 -3.23 13.20 9.19
CA PRO A 183 -4.59 13.16 9.74
C PRO A 183 -5.63 13.45 8.65
N ALA A 184 -6.75 12.71 8.65
CA ALA A 184 -7.80 12.86 7.64
C ALA A 184 -8.32 14.30 7.52
N LYS A 185 -8.38 15.04 8.63
CA LYS A 185 -8.83 16.44 8.65
C LYS A 185 -7.96 17.41 7.87
N VAL A 186 -6.70 17.02 7.56
CA VAL A 186 -5.76 17.86 6.81
C VAL A 186 -6.00 17.75 5.30
N VAL A 187 -6.58 16.63 4.87
CA VAL A 187 -6.75 16.28 3.45
C VAL A 187 -8.15 16.59 2.93
N GLN A 188 -9.09 16.88 3.81
CA GLN A 188 -10.48 17.19 3.46
C GLN A 188 -10.64 18.55 2.78
#